data_f5d6e57e1531e12fd307438511b45193
#
_entry.id   f5d6e57e1531e12fd307438511b45193
#
_cell.length_a   1.000
_cell.length_b   1.000
_cell.length_c   1.000
_cell.angle_alpha   90.00
_cell.angle_beta   90.00
_cell.angle_gamma   90.00
#
_symmetry.space_group_name_H-M   'P 1'
#
loop_
_entity.id
_entity.type
_entity.pdbx_description
1 polymer ?
#
loop_
_entity_poly.entity_id
_entity_poly.type
_entity_poly.pdbx_seq_one_letter_code
_entity_poly.pdbx_strand_id
1 'polypeptide(L)'
;MQIYVVKPGDTLFSIGRALGLAPGFLARYNGLQEPYRLAVGQSLLVLYPEQTVTVQPGDTLTSIAASAGTDVASLYRMNPNLSGSDRIYPGQILVTQLEQAARRPAVVSGYAYPNVSERVLRGILPYAGALAPFTYGFTPEGALVPMDDERLLALAGACGVQPLLHLSTLTAAGAFSAAQAAALLRDPALQQTLAANVLQTMLEKGYEGLDVDFEYLGRDLAEPYAAFIQLLRDTLAPYGLPLITALAPKTSAAQPGTLYEGHNYASLSTASDAVLLMTYEWGYTYGPPMAVAPVGAVRRVVEF
;
A
#
# COMPACT_ATOMS: atom_id res chain seq x y z
N MET A 1 7.09 -22.40 1.36
CA MET A 1 7.46 -21.09 0.76
C MET A 1 8.92 -20.84 0.98
N GLN A 2 9.68 -20.46 -0.07
CA GLN A 2 11.09 -20.05 0.02
C GLN A 2 11.40 -18.94 -0.98
N ILE A 3 12.53 -18.27 -0.80
CA ILE A 3 13.09 -17.33 -1.77
C ILE A 3 14.28 -17.99 -2.45
N TYR A 4 14.29 -18.00 -3.77
CA TYR A 4 15.40 -18.42 -4.58
C TYR A 4 16.11 -17.19 -5.17
N VAL A 5 17.44 -17.11 -5.02
CA VAL A 5 18.23 -16.03 -5.61
C VAL A 5 18.88 -16.56 -6.89
N VAL A 6 18.59 -15.92 -8.01
CA VAL A 6 19.08 -16.29 -9.35
C VAL A 6 20.61 -16.21 -9.41
N LYS A 7 21.23 -17.26 -9.91
CA LYS A 7 22.70 -17.41 -10.07
C LYS A 7 23.10 -17.28 -11.54
N PRO A 8 24.37 -17.03 -11.84
CA PRO A 8 24.87 -17.06 -13.20
C PRO A 8 24.57 -18.41 -13.89
N GLY A 9 24.01 -18.34 -15.10
CA GLY A 9 23.62 -19.51 -15.88
C GLY A 9 22.23 -20.08 -15.58
N ASP A 10 21.53 -19.56 -14.60
CA ASP A 10 20.16 -19.96 -14.31
C ASP A 10 19.18 -19.53 -15.40
N THR A 11 18.23 -20.41 -15.64
CA THR A 11 17.02 -20.15 -16.41
C THR A 11 15.79 -20.52 -15.59
N LEU A 12 14.64 -19.97 -15.91
CA LEU A 12 13.40 -20.34 -15.21
C LEU A 12 13.13 -21.86 -15.31
N PHE A 13 13.53 -22.48 -16.42
CA PHE A 13 13.42 -23.93 -16.64
C PHE A 13 14.39 -24.74 -15.75
N SER A 14 15.66 -24.32 -15.65
CA SER A 14 16.63 -25.00 -14.78
C SER A 14 16.24 -24.90 -13.32
N ILE A 15 15.78 -23.72 -12.87
CA ILE A 15 15.30 -23.47 -11.51
C ILE A 15 14.06 -24.32 -11.22
N GLY A 16 13.06 -24.28 -12.10
CA GLY A 16 11.83 -25.07 -11.95
C GLY A 16 12.12 -26.56 -11.83
N ARG A 17 12.99 -27.09 -12.71
CA ARG A 17 13.42 -28.50 -12.66
C ARG A 17 14.11 -28.86 -11.33
N ALA A 18 14.99 -28.00 -10.86
CA ALA A 18 15.72 -28.22 -9.59
C ALA A 18 14.78 -28.19 -8.37
N LEU A 19 13.69 -27.42 -8.44
CA LEU A 19 12.71 -27.26 -7.37
C LEU A 19 11.47 -28.18 -7.51
N GLY A 20 11.41 -28.98 -8.57
CA GLY A 20 10.25 -29.84 -8.83
C GLY A 20 8.98 -29.06 -9.23
N LEU A 21 9.12 -27.87 -9.79
CA LEU A 21 8.01 -27.00 -10.19
C LEU A 21 7.99 -26.76 -11.69
N ALA A 22 6.80 -26.69 -12.25
CA ALA A 22 6.64 -26.25 -13.63
C ALA A 22 7.11 -24.77 -13.76
N PRO A 23 7.90 -24.42 -14.80
CA PRO A 23 8.39 -23.05 -14.99
C PRO A 23 7.27 -22.00 -15.02
N GLY A 24 6.10 -22.34 -15.58
CA GLY A 24 4.92 -21.47 -15.61
C GLY A 24 4.39 -21.09 -14.21
N PHE A 25 4.55 -21.95 -13.19
CA PHE A 25 4.22 -21.60 -11.81
C PHE A 25 5.18 -20.54 -11.26
N LEU A 26 6.49 -20.75 -11.44
CA LEU A 26 7.46 -19.74 -11.02
C LEU A 26 7.26 -18.41 -11.72
N ALA A 27 7.00 -18.42 -13.04
CA ALA A 27 6.72 -17.21 -13.80
C ALA A 27 5.52 -16.46 -13.24
N ARG A 28 4.42 -17.17 -12.99
CA ARG A 28 3.14 -16.62 -12.53
C ARG A 28 3.25 -15.90 -11.20
N TYR A 29 3.87 -16.54 -10.21
CA TYR A 29 4.01 -15.94 -8.87
C TYR A 29 5.04 -14.81 -8.80
N ASN A 30 5.87 -14.68 -9.81
CA ASN A 30 6.89 -13.64 -9.90
C ASN A 30 6.60 -12.57 -10.97
N GLY A 31 5.41 -12.58 -11.56
CA GLY A 31 5.00 -11.61 -12.59
C GLY A 31 5.88 -11.63 -13.85
N LEU A 32 6.54 -12.76 -14.13
CA LEU A 32 7.44 -12.89 -15.28
C LEU A 32 6.64 -13.17 -16.55
N GLN A 33 6.99 -12.45 -17.62
CA GLN A 33 6.41 -12.62 -18.96
C GLN A 33 7.42 -13.24 -19.91
N GLU A 34 6.92 -13.94 -20.92
CA GLU A 34 7.79 -14.46 -21.99
C GLU A 34 8.33 -13.33 -22.88
N PRO A 35 9.60 -13.44 -23.35
CA PRO A 35 10.60 -14.45 -22.98
C PRO A 35 11.11 -14.20 -21.55
N TYR A 36 11.06 -15.23 -20.70
CA TYR A 36 11.43 -15.14 -19.29
C TYR A 36 12.90 -14.70 -19.12
N ARG A 37 13.12 -13.43 -18.83
CA ARG A 37 14.44 -12.85 -18.59
C ARG A 37 14.68 -12.77 -17.09
N LEU A 38 15.75 -13.39 -16.61
CA LEU A 38 16.18 -13.36 -15.23
C LEU A 38 17.47 -12.56 -15.11
N ALA A 39 17.58 -11.76 -14.06
CA ALA A 39 18.81 -11.08 -13.69
C ALA A 39 19.52 -11.85 -12.58
N VAL A 40 20.85 -11.99 -12.66
CA VAL A 40 21.65 -12.55 -11.57
C VAL A 40 21.44 -11.71 -10.30
N GLY A 41 21.17 -12.38 -9.16
CA GLY A 41 20.78 -11.72 -7.91
C GLY A 41 19.29 -11.42 -7.76
N GLN A 42 18.47 -11.62 -8.80
CA GLN A 42 17.02 -11.49 -8.69
C GLN A 42 16.46 -12.52 -7.71
N SER A 43 15.59 -12.08 -6.80
CA SER A 43 14.90 -12.97 -5.87
C SER A 43 13.59 -13.46 -6.50
N LEU A 44 13.37 -14.77 -6.48
CA LEU A 44 12.13 -15.40 -6.94
C LEU A 44 11.39 -15.98 -5.75
N LEU A 45 10.10 -15.66 -5.65
CA LEU A 45 9.18 -16.30 -4.72
C LEU A 45 8.87 -17.72 -5.21
N VAL A 46 9.10 -18.71 -4.37
CA VAL A 46 8.82 -20.12 -4.65
C VAL A 46 7.69 -20.60 -3.74
N LEU A 47 6.57 -20.91 -4.34
CA LEU A 47 5.39 -21.48 -3.68
C LEU A 47 5.12 -22.86 -4.26
N TYR A 48 4.68 -23.78 -3.42
CA TYR A 48 4.35 -25.14 -3.81
C TYR A 48 2.81 -25.31 -3.75
N PRO A 49 2.15 -25.65 -4.88
CA PRO A 49 0.75 -26.05 -4.87
C PRO A 49 0.59 -27.35 -4.09
N GLU A 50 -0.32 -27.37 -3.13
CA GLU A 50 -0.72 -28.58 -2.39
C GLU A 50 -1.95 -29.22 -3.03
N GLN A 51 -2.92 -28.36 -3.42
CA GLN A 51 -4.12 -28.81 -4.12
C GLN A 51 -4.40 -27.94 -5.34
N THR A 52 -4.90 -28.60 -6.37
CA THR A 52 -5.34 -27.96 -7.61
C THR A 52 -6.68 -28.53 -8.07
N VAL A 53 -7.45 -27.75 -8.81
CA VAL A 53 -8.67 -28.17 -9.47
C VAL A 53 -8.58 -27.85 -10.96
N THR A 54 -9.12 -28.76 -11.79
CA THR A 54 -9.31 -28.48 -13.22
C THR A 54 -10.73 -27.97 -13.43
N VAL A 55 -10.88 -26.77 -13.93
CA VAL A 55 -12.16 -26.12 -14.20
C VAL A 55 -13.00 -26.97 -15.17
N GLN A 56 -14.24 -27.24 -14.80
CA GLN A 56 -15.21 -27.97 -15.60
C GLN A 56 -16.22 -27.01 -16.27
N PRO A 57 -16.92 -27.42 -17.33
CA PRO A 57 -18.01 -26.63 -17.89
C PRO A 57 -19.07 -26.30 -16.83
N GLY A 58 -19.42 -25.01 -16.67
CA GLY A 58 -20.36 -24.52 -15.67
C GLY A 58 -19.75 -24.09 -14.34
N ASP A 59 -18.46 -24.32 -14.10
CA ASP A 59 -17.78 -23.83 -12.91
C ASP A 59 -17.70 -22.32 -12.86
N THR A 60 -17.77 -21.78 -11.64
CA THR A 60 -17.50 -20.40 -11.29
C THR A 60 -16.42 -20.36 -10.22
N LEU A 61 -15.74 -19.21 -10.05
CA LEU A 61 -14.81 -19.05 -8.93
C LEU A 61 -15.50 -19.27 -7.58
N THR A 62 -16.76 -18.86 -7.44
CA THR A 62 -17.55 -19.06 -6.23
C THR A 62 -17.81 -20.54 -5.95
N SER A 63 -18.20 -21.32 -6.98
CA SER A 63 -18.44 -22.77 -6.79
C SER A 63 -17.14 -23.51 -6.48
N ILE A 64 -16.04 -23.15 -7.12
CA ILE A 64 -14.71 -23.75 -6.86
C ILE A 64 -14.21 -23.39 -5.46
N ALA A 65 -14.35 -22.12 -5.04
CA ALA A 65 -13.96 -21.69 -3.70
C ALA A 65 -14.75 -22.46 -2.62
N ALA A 66 -16.07 -22.54 -2.76
CA ALA A 66 -16.93 -23.28 -1.83
C ALA A 66 -16.56 -24.77 -1.75
N SER A 67 -16.32 -25.41 -2.89
CA SER A 67 -15.93 -26.84 -2.95
C SER A 67 -14.55 -27.10 -2.34
N ALA A 68 -13.63 -26.13 -2.43
CA ALA A 68 -12.29 -26.21 -1.87
C ALA A 68 -12.20 -25.73 -0.40
N GLY A 69 -13.31 -25.32 0.21
CA GLY A 69 -13.32 -24.78 1.58
C GLY A 69 -12.55 -23.47 1.75
N THR A 70 -12.54 -22.63 0.72
CA THR A 70 -11.84 -21.35 0.69
C THR A 70 -12.77 -20.22 0.20
N ASP A 71 -12.27 -19.01 0.05
CA ASP A 71 -12.99 -17.87 -0.50
C ASP A 71 -12.40 -17.43 -1.85
N VAL A 72 -13.17 -16.63 -2.62
CA VAL A 72 -12.78 -16.17 -3.95
C VAL A 72 -11.53 -15.27 -3.89
N ALA A 73 -11.38 -14.45 -2.85
CA ALA A 73 -10.19 -13.61 -2.69
C ALA A 73 -8.93 -14.47 -2.48
N SER A 74 -9.05 -15.58 -1.74
CA SER A 74 -7.99 -16.58 -1.60
C SER A 74 -7.65 -17.26 -2.91
N LEU A 75 -8.65 -17.59 -3.75
CA LEU A 75 -8.38 -18.11 -5.10
C LEU A 75 -7.63 -17.11 -5.95
N TYR A 76 -7.96 -15.81 -5.90
CA TYR A 76 -7.19 -14.78 -6.61
C TYR A 76 -5.74 -14.73 -6.11
N ARG A 77 -5.52 -14.76 -4.78
CA ARG A 77 -4.18 -14.76 -4.19
C ARG A 77 -3.34 -15.97 -4.61
N MET A 78 -3.98 -17.13 -4.74
CA MET A 78 -3.33 -18.37 -5.17
C MET A 78 -3.17 -18.46 -6.70
N ASN A 79 -3.86 -17.63 -7.47
CA ASN A 79 -3.86 -17.64 -8.93
C ASN A 79 -3.69 -16.22 -9.50
N PRO A 80 -2.53 -15.57 -9.34
CA PRO A 80 -2.32 -14.18 -9.74
C PRO A 80 -2.54 -13.94 -11.25
N ASN A 81 -2.48 -14.98 -12.08
CA ASN A 81 -2.81 -14.90 -13.50
C ASN A 81 -4.29 -14.59 -13.80
N LEU A 82 -5.18 -14.74 -12.84
CA LEU A 82 -6.57 -14.30 -12.97
C LEU A 82 -6.66 -12.76 -13.01
N SER A 83 -5.67 -12.05 -12.44
CA SER A 83 -5.60 -10.58 -12.44
C SER A 83 -6.91 -9.92 -12.00
N GLY A 84 -7.60 -10.51 -11.00
CA GLY A 84 -8.90 -10.04 -10.52
C GLY A 84 -10.07 -10.27 -11.49
N SER A 85 -9.87 -11.04 -12.57
CA SER A 85 -10.94 -11.43 -13.50
C SER A 85 -11.67 -12.68 -12.97
N ASP A 86 -12.98 -12.68 -13.04
CA ASP A 86 -13.84 -13.83 -12.73
C ASP A 86 -13.93 -14.85 -13.90
N ARG A 87 -13.31 -14.52 -15.04
CA ARG A 87 -13.32 -15.40 -16.23
C ARG A 87 -12.38 -16.57 -16.04
N ILE A 88 -12.95 -17.77 -16.04
CA ILE A 88 -12.25 -19.04 -16.05
C ILE A 88 -12.74 -19.90 -17.22
N TYR A 89 -11.93 -20.83 -17.69
CA TYR A 89 -12.23 -21.65 -18.84
C TYR A 89 -12.11 -23.13 -18.52
N PRO A 90 -12.99 -23.99 -19.07
CA PRO A 90 -12.87 -25.45 -18.95
C PRO A 90 -11.47 -25.92 -19.34
N GLY A 91 -10.88 -26.80 -18.51
CA GLY A 91 -9.50 -27.28 -18.65
C GLY A 91 -8.43 -26.39 -17.98
N GLN A 92 -8.76 -25.19 -17.54
CA GLN A 92 -7.84 -24.35 -16.76
C GLN A 92 -7.55 -24.98 -15.41
N ILE A 93 -6.29 -24.98 -14.97
CA ILE A 93 -5.89 -25.46 -13.65
C ILE A 93 -5.77 -24.29 -12.70
N LEU A 94 -6.52 -24.35 -11.60
CA LEU A 94 -6.46 -23.39 -10.50
C LEU A 94 -5.83 -24.06 -9.26
N VAL A 95 -4.98 -23.32 -8.56
CA VAL A 95 -4.47 -23.70 -7.24
C VAL A 95 -5.54 -23.35 -6.21
N THR A 96 -5.93 -24.33 -5.40
CA THR A 96 -6.90 -24.17 -4.32
C THR A 96 -6.27 -24.20 -2.95
N GLN A 97 -5.04 -24.74 -2.86
CA GLN A 97 -4.27 -24.77 -1.63
C GLN A 97 -2.77 -24.68 -1.95
N LEU A 98 -2.06 -23.87 -1.17
CA LEU A 98 -0.60 -23.80 -1.17
C LEU A 98 -0.04 -24.48 0.07
N GLU A 99 1.14 -25.13 -0.05
CA GLU A 99 1.85 -25.68 1.08
C GLU A 99 2.03 -24.60 2.17
N GLN A 100 1.58 -24.90 3.38
CA GLN A 100 1.59 -23.94 4.49
C GLN A 100 3.01 -23.77 5.01
N ALA A 101 3.53 -22.55 4.93
CA ALA A 101 4.64 -22.09 5.77
C ALA A 101 4.09 -21.38 7.01
N ALA A 102 4.85 -21.41 8.11
CA ALA A 102 4.51 -20.58 9.28
C ALA A 102 4.37 -19.10 8.84
N ARG A 103 3.18 -18.53 9.01
CA ARG A 103 2.86 -17.18 8.55
C ARG A 103 2.50 -16.32 9.75
N ARG A 104 2.94 -15.08 9.72
CA ARG A 104 2.39 -14.04 10.60
C ARG A 104 1.30 -13.30 9.81
N PRO A 105 0.18 -12.92 10.46
CA PRO A 105 -0.77 -12.02 9.84
C PRO A 105 -0.07 -10.69 9.53
N ALA A 106 -0.34 -10.13 8.37
CA ALA A 106 0.15 -8.82 7.95
C ALA A 106 -0.97 -8.10 7.21
N VAL A 107 -1.13 -6.82 7.47
CA VAL A 107 -1.97 -5.93 6.68
C VAL A 107 -1.08 -5.28 5.62
N VAL A 108 -1.48 -5.37 4.36
CA VAL A 108 -0.82 -4.70 3.24
C VAL A 108 -1.70 -3.53 2.85
N SER A 109 -1.19 -2.32 2.96
CA SER A 109 -1.84 -1.11 2.46
C SER A 109 -1.10 -0.56 1.24
N GLY A 110 -1.80 0.20 0.42
CA GLY A 110 -1.22 0.80 -0.77
C GLY A 110 -1.91 2.08 -1.20
N TYR A 111 -1.15 2.92 -1.89
CA TYR A 111 -1.65 4.11 -2.54
C TYR A 111 -2.04 3.82 -3.98
N ALA A 112 -3.10 4.48 -4.45
CA ALA A 112 -3.50 4.39 -5.84
C ALA A 112 -3.91 5.76 -6.39
N TYR A 113 -3.34 6.12 -7.54
CA TYR A 113 -3.81 7.30 -8.26
C TYR A 113 -5.23 7.08 -8.82
N PRO A 114 -6.08 8.10 -8.86
CA PRO A 114 -7.43 7.99 -9.41
C PRO A 114 -7.51 7.43 -10.82
N ASN A 115 -6.47 7.64 -11.63
CA ASN A 115 -6.37 7.17 -13.02
C ASN A 115 -5.74 5.78 -13.18
N VAL A 116 -5.43 5.05 -12.08
CA VAL A 116 -4.92 3.68 -12.17
C VAL A 116 -5.88 2.79 -12.96
N SER A 117 -5.35 1.93 -13.82
CA SER A 117 -6.22 1.04 -14.59
C SER A 117 -6.95 0.04 -13.68
N GLU A 118 -8.22 -0.21 -13.97
CA GLU A 118 -9.05 -1.15 -13.21
C GLU A 118 -8.44 -2.56 -13.17
N ARG A 119 -7.80 -2.99 -14.27
CA ARG A 119 -7.12 -4.27 -14.33
C ARG A 119 -5.98 -4.37 -13.30
N VAL A 120 -5.18 -3.32 -13.14
CA VAL A 120 -4.09 -3.29 -12.15
C VAL A 120 -4.68 -3.31 -10.75
N LEU A 121 -5.67 -2.46 -10.49
CA LEU A 121 -6.31 -2.35 -9.19
C LEU A 121 -6.94 -3.69 -8.76
N ARG A 122 -7.75 -4.34 -9.62
CA ARG A 122 -8.35 -5.65 -9.36
C ARG A 122 -7.31 -6.76 -9.13
N GLY A 123 -6.13 -6.64 -9.73
CA GLY A 123 -5.02 -7.58 -9.50
C GLY A 123 -4.36 -7.43 -8.13
N ILE A 124 -4.45 -6.25 -7.50
CA ILE A 124 -3.82 -5.93 -6.21
C ILE A 124 -4.80 -6.05 -5.03
N LEU A 125 -6.07 -5.63 -5.21
CA LEU A 125 -7.06 -5.60 -4.13
C LEU A 125 -7.19 -6.93 -3.35
N PRO A 126 -7.09 -8.13 -3.94
CA PRO A 126 -7.13 -9.37 -3.16
C PRO A 126 -6.01 -9.53 -2.13
N TYR A 127 -4.93 -8.78 -2.26
CA TYR A 127 -3.79 -8.80 -1.34
C TYR A 127 -3.79 -7.62 -0.36
N ALA A 128 -4.62 -6.61 -0.61
CA ALA A 128 -4.67 -5.40 0.20
C ALA A 128 -5.65 -5.55 1.37
N GLY A 129 -5.27 -5.03 2.54
CA GLY A 129 -6.15 -4.79 3.67
C GLY A 129 -6.67 -3.35 3.68
N ALA A 130 -5.89 -2.40 3.14
CA ALA A 130 -6.30 -1.01 3.01
C ALA A 130 -5.83 -0.39 1.69
N LEU A 131 -6.59 0.59 1.19
CA LEU A 131 -6.31 1.36 -0.01
C LEU A 131 -6.50 2.84 0.27
N ALA A 132 -5.49 3.66 -0.05
CA ALA A 132 -5.56 5.11 0.06
C ALA A 132 -5.51 5.74 -1.35
N PRO A 133 -6.62 6.33 -1.84
CA PRO A 133 -6.59 7.16 -3.04
C PRO A 133 -5.64 8.33 -2.87
N PHE A 134 -4.68 8.50 -3.77
CA PHE A 134 -3.64 9.53 -3.68
C PHE A 134 -3.96 10.71 -4.58
N THR A 135 -4.26 11.90 -4.10
CA THR A 135 -4.28 12.38 -2.71
C THR A 135 -5.26 13.54 -2.60
N TYR A 136 -5.91 13.71 -1.46
CA TYR A 136 -6.57 14.96 -1.13
C TYR A 136 -5.55 16.01 -0.74
N GLY A 137 -5.78 17.23 -1.22
CA GLY A 137 -5.14 18.43 -0.73
C GLY A 137 -6.14 19.34 -0.02
N PHE A 138 -5.72 20.55 0.30
CA PHE A 138 -6.60 21.55 0.88
C PHE A 138 -6.33 22.95 0.31
N THR A 139 -7.32 23.83 0.43
CA THR A 139 -7.23 25.24 0.03
C THR A 139 -6.74 26.10 1.20
N PRO A 140 -6.31 27.36 0.97
CA PRO A 140 -5.95 28.28 2.04
C PRO A 140 -7.09 28.54 3.05
N GLU A 141 -8.34 28.26 2.68
CA GLU A 141 -9.53 28.39 3.51
C GLU A 141 -9.91 27.10 4.24
N GLY A 142 -9.13 26.02 4.06
CA GLY A 142 -9.35 24.72 4.72
C GLY A 142 -10.37 23.81 4.05
N ALA A 143 -10.85 24.13 2.85
CA ALA A 143 -11.66 23.20 2.07
C ALA A 143 -10.78 22.12 1.44
N LEU A 144 -11.30 20.89 1.31
CA LEU A 144 -10.56 19.84 0.58
C LEU A 144 -10.58 20.11 -0.93
N VAL A 145 -9.46 19.84 -1.58
CA VAL A 145 -9.37 19.83 -3.04
C VAL A 145 -10.08 18.57 -3.54
N PRO A 146 -11.10 18.68 -4.40
CA PRO A 146 -11.87 17.52 -4.88
C PRO A 146 -10.98 16.51 -5.61
N MET A 147 -11.29 15.22 -5.42
CA MET A 147 -10.62 14.10 -6.09
C MET A 147 -11.67 13.12 -6.65
N ASP A 148 -11.39 12.57 -7.83
CA ASP A 148 -12.19 11.52 -8.47
C ASP A 148 -11.78 10.15 -7.91
N ASP A 149 -12.33 9.79 -6.77
CA ASP A 149 -12.02 8.57 -6.02
C ASP A 149 -13.15 7.52 -6.01
N GLU A 150 -14.32 7.85 -6.52
CA GLU A 150 -15.54 7.02 -6.43
C GLU A 150 -15.30 5.59 -6.95
N ARG A 151 -14.59 5.48 -8.08
CA ARG A 151 -14.25 4.17 -8.66
C ARG A 151 -13.33 3.35 -7.76
N LEU A 152 -12.35 3.99 -7.12
CA LEU A 152 -11.42 3.33 -6.21
C LEU A 152 -12.15 2.82 -4.98
N LEU A 153 -13.02 3.64 -4.39
CA LEU A 153 -13.82 3.30 -3.21
C LEU A 153 -14.79 2.15 -3.52
N ALA A 154 -15.47 2.20 -4.66
CA ALA A 154 -16.39 1.13 -5.07
C ALA A 154 -15.67 -0.21 -5.25
N LEU A 155 -14.49 -0.22 -5.87
CA LEU A 155 -13.70 -1.44 -6.08
C LEU A 155 -13.09 -1.96 -4.77
N ALA A 156 -12.60 -1.08 -3.90
CA ALA A 156 -12.09 -1.45 -2.57
C ALA A 156 -13.20 -2.09 -1.73
N GLY A 157 -14.36 -1.44 -1.64
CA GLY A 157 -15.51 -1.96 -0.90
C GLY A 157 -16.01 -3.31 -1.42
N ALA A 158 -16.05 -3.52 -2.74
CA ALA A 158 -16.41 -4.80 -3.35
C ALA A 158 -15.44 -5.94 -3.00
N CYS A 159 -14.19 -5.62 -2.61
CA CYS A 159 -13.17 -6.59 -2.21
C CYS A 159 -12.99 -6.66 -0.67
N GLY A 160 -13.75 -5.91 0.12
CA GLY A 160 -13.58 -5.83 1.57
C GLY A 160 -12.26 -5.15 1.99
N VAL A 161 -11.74 -4.25 1.16
CA VAL A 161 -10.51 -3.49 1.42
C VAL A 161 -10.88 -2.15 2.03
N GLN A 162 -10.28 -1.83 3.17
CA GLN A 162 -10.54 -0.62 3.95
C GLN A 162 -10.08 0.63 3.18
N PRO A 163 -10.97 1.59 2.86
CA PRO A 163 -10.57 2.84 2.23
C PRO A 163 -10.02 3.82 3.26
N LEU A 164 -8.83 4.36 3.02
CA LEU A 164 -8.23 5.41 3.83
C LEU A 164 -8.25 6.74 3.06
N LEU A 165 -8.72 7.83 3.68
CA LEU A 165 -8.54 9.16 3.12
C LEU A 165 -7.08 9.55 3.29
N HIS A 166 -6.37 9.80 2.18
CA HIS A 166 -5.00 10.31 2.21
C HIS A 166 -5.01 11.83 2.09
N LEU A 167 -4.51 12.52 3.11
CA LEU A 167 -4.43 13.98 3.18
C LEU A 167 -2.97 14.42 3.08
N SER A 168 -2.66 15.22 2.07
CA SER A 168 -1.33 15.79 1.86
C SER A 168 -1.37 17.32 1.75
N THR A 169 -0.22 17.93 1.54
CA THR A 169 -0.07 19.37 1.32
C THR A 169 -0.34 19.79 -0.13
N LEU A 170 -1.10 18.99 -0.90
CA LEU A 170 -1.46 19.29 -2.28
C LEU A 170 -2.35 20.55 -2.31
N THR A 171 -2.02 21.48 -3.19
CA THR A 171 -2.82 22.69 -3.45
C THR A 171 -3.85 22.47 -4.56
N ALA A 172 -4.80 23.36 -4.67
CA ALA A 172 -5.75 23.36 -5.80
C ALA A 172 -5.05 23.54 -7.18
N ALA A 173 -3.82 24.04 -7.21
CA ALA A 173 -3.01 24.12 -8.42
C ALA A 173 -2.27 22.81 -8.76
N GLY A 174 -2.42 21.76 -7.96
CA GLY A 174 -1.80 20.44 -8.21
C GLY A 174 -0.34 20.32 -7.80
N ALA A 175 0.14 21.20 -6.91
CA ALA A 175 1.52 21.17 -6.39
C ALA A 175 1.53 20.99 -4.87
N PHE A 176 2.49 20.26 -4.33
CA PHE A 176 2.72 20.18 -2.89
C PHE A 176 3.31 21.48 -2.36
N SER A 177 2.84 21.95 -1.19
CA SER A 177 3.25 23.26 -0.64
C SER A 177 3.55 23.20 0.85
N ALA A 178 4.83 23.21 1.20
CA ALA A 178 5.27 23.38 2.58
C ALA A 178 4.84 24.74 3.17
N ALA A 179 4.72 25.79 2.34
CA ALA A 179 4.24 27.09 2.79
C ALA A 179 2.76 27.04 3.21
N GLN A 180 1.93 26.32 2.46
CA GLN A 180 0.51 26.12 2.82
C GLN A 180 0.38 25.29 4.10
N ALA A 181 1.18 24.24 4.26
CA ALA A 181 1.26 23.48 5.49
C ALA A 181 1.65 24.37 6.68
N ALA A 182 2.69 25.21 6.51
CA ALA A 182 3.12 26.13 7.55
C ALA A 182 2.05 27.17 7.95
N ALA A 183 1.27 27.66 6.98
CA ALA A 183 0.13 28.56 7.24
C ALA A 183 -0.95 27.87 8.07
N LEU A 184 -1.35 26.65 7.68
CA LEU A 184 -2.30 25.82 8.42
C LEU A 184 -1.81 25.56 9.85
N LEU A 185 -0.57 25.11 10.02
CA LEU A 185 -0.03 24.70 11.32
C LEU A 185 0.15 25.87 12.31
N ARG A 186 0.09 27.12 11.83
CA ARG A 186 0.12 28.33 12.66
C ARG A 186 -1.24 28.96 12.93
N ASP A 187 -2.30 28.43 12.31
CA ASP A 187 -3.66 28.97 12.44
C ASP A 187 -4.64 27.93 13.03
N PRO A 188 -4.93 27.98 14.34
CA PRO A 188 -5.84 27.06 14.98
C PRO A 188 -7.26 27.07 14.40
N ALA A 189 -7.76 28.22 13.91
CA ALA A 189 -9.10 28.28 13.32
C ALA A 189 -9.15 27.54 11.97
N LEU A 190 -8.08 27.68 11.17
CA LEU A 190 -7.94 26.96 9.92
C LEU A 190 -7.80 25.45 10.14
N GLN A 191 -7.05 25.03 11.19
CA GLN A 191 -6.93 23.63 11.58
C GLN A 191 -8.31 23.02 11.92
N GLN A 192 -9.13 23.72 12.71
CA GLN A 192 -10.48 23.27 13.05
C GLN A 192 -11.37 23.14 11.81
N THR A 193 -11.28 24.11 10.89
CA THR A 193 -12.04 24.08 9.64
C THR A 193 -11.63 22.88 8.78
N LEU A 194 -10.33 22.65 8.60
CA LEU A 194 -9.85 21.51 7.82
C LEU A 194 -10.24 20.18 8.47
N ALA A 195 -10.10 20.05 9.79
CA ALA A 195 -10.47 18.83 10.52
C ALA A 195 -11.96 18.50 10.34
N ALA A 196 -12.85 19.50 10.42
CA ALA A 196 -14.28 19.33 10.18
C ALA A 196 -14.56 18.88 8.74
N ASN A 197 -13.93 19.51 7.74
CA ASN A 197 -14.10 19.15 6.33
C ASN A 197 -13.58 17.74 6.02
N VAL A 198 -12.46 17.33 6.62
CA VAL A 198 -11.93 15.96 6.50
C VAL A 198 -12.95 14.96 7.05
N LEU A 199 -13.42 15.16 8.29
CA LEU A 199 -14.42 14.28 8.90
C LEU A 199 -15.69 14.20 8.05
N GLN A 200 -16.23 15.33 7.61
CA GLN A 200 -17.42 15.36 6.76
C GLN A 200 -17.23 14.54 5.49
N THR A 201 -16.13 14.75 4.78
CA THR A 201 -15.80 13.99 3.55
C THR A 201 -15.67 12.51 3.82
N MET A 202 -15.00 12.12 4.93
CA MET A 202 -14.86 10.72 5.31
C MET A 202 -16.23 10.06 5.53
N LEU A 203 -17.11 10.71 6.25
CA LEU A 203 -18.46 10.19 6.53
C LEU A 203 -19.32 10.11 5.26
N GLU A 204 -19.29 11.14 4.41
CA GLU A 204 -20.06 11.18 3.17
C GLU A 204 -19.62 10.12 2.15
N LYS A 205 -18.31 9.85 2.06
CA LYS A 205 -17.74 8.92 1.07
C LYS A 205 -17.49 7.51 1.62
N GLY A 206 -17.64 7.29 2.92
CA GLY A 206 -17.44 6.00 3.56
C GLY A 206 -15.98 5.62 3.73
N TYR A 207 -15.10 6.57 3.97
CA TYR A 207 -13.72 6.31 4.38
C TYR A 207 -13.68 5.76 5.82
N GLU A 208 -12.80 4.78 6.05
CA GLU A 208 -12.70 4.04 7.31
C GLU A 208 -11.45 4.38 8.12
N GLY A 209 -10.66 5.35 7.67
CA GLY A 209 -9.49 5.88 8.38
C GLY A 209 -8.85 7.03 7.62
N LEU A 210 -7.97 7.76 8.30
CA LEU A 210 -7.24 8.90 7.77
C LEU A 210 -5.74 8.58 7.75
N ASP A 211 -5.07 8.90 6.64
CA ASP A 211 -3.62 8.85 6.47
C ASP A 211 -3.12 10.27 6.14
N VAL A 212 -2.27 10.83 6.99
CA VAL A 212 -1.77 12.21 6.86
C VAL A 212 -0.30 12.20 6.47
N ASP A 213 0.01 12.86 5.35
CA ASP A 213 1.35 12.92 4.77
C ASP A 213 1.76 14.38 4.49
N PHE A 214 2.30 15.03 5.51
CA PHE A 214 2.84 16.39 5.42
C PHE A 214 4.36 16.34 5.49
N GLU A 215 4.98 16.60 4.37
CA GLU A 215 6.44 16.56 4.22
C GLU A 215 7.08 17.96 4.19
N TYR A 216 8.40 17.99 4.27
CA TYR A 216 9.23 19.21 4.15
C TYR A 216 8.87 20.31 5.16
N LEU A 217 8.49 19.90 6.37
CA LEU A 217 8.22 20.81 7.47
C LEU A 217 9.50 21.19 8.20
N GLY A 218 9.67 22.48 8.47
CA GLY A 218 10.79 22.99 9.27
C GLY A 218 10.68 22.54 10.74
N ARG A 219 11.81 22.59 11.45
CA ARG A 219 11.90 22.23 12.87
C ARG A 219 10.93 23.00 13.76
N ASP A 220 10.67 24.27 13.44
CA ASP A 220 9.73 25.13 14.15
C ASP A 220 8.26 24.69 14.01
N LEU A 221 7.97 23.81 13.06
CA LEU A 221 6.65 23.24 12.83
C LEU A 221 6.45 21.84 13.45
N ALA A 222 7.48 21.24 14.05
CA ALA A 222 7.38 19.87 14.58
C ALA A 222 6.31 19.73 15.66
N GLU A 223 6.27 20.61 16.65
CA GLU A 223 5.24 20.58 17.71
C GLU A 223 3.86 21.07 17.21
N PRO A 224 3.74 22.16 16.41
CA PRO A 224 2.49 22.50 15.75
C PRO A 224 1.91 21.36 14.90
N TYR A 225 2.74 20.58 14.20
CA TYR A 225 2.30 19.44 13.42
C TYR A 225 1.76 18.33 14.32
N ALA A 226 2.47 17.97 15.37
CA ALA A 226 1.97 16.98 16.32
C ALA A 226 0.65 17.40 17.00
N ALA A 227 0.50 18.69 17.32
CA ALA A 227 -0.75 19.24 17.86
C ALA A 227 -1.90 19.15 16.84
N PHE A 228 -1.64 19.40 15.57
CA PHE A 228 -2.64 19.25 14.50
C PHE A 228 -3.04 17.78 14.29
N ILE A 229 -2.08 16.84 14.32
CA ILE A 229 -2.37 15.40 14.27
C ILE A 229 -3.25 14.99 15.45
N GLN A 230 -2.95 15.46 16.68
CA GLN A 230 -3.78 15.20 17.85
C GLN A 230 -5.20 15.75 17.68
N LEU A 231 -5.36 16.97 17.14
CA LEU A 231 -6.67 17.55 16.85
C LEU A 231 -7.48 16.68 15.86
N LEU A 232 -6.84 16.22 14.79
CA LEU A 232 -7.47 15.31 13.83
C LEU A 232 -7.90 14.00 14.50
N ARG A 233 -7.01 13.39 15.29
CA ARG A 233 -7.32 12.16 16.04
C ARG A 233 -8.51 12.35 16.98
N ASP A 234 -8.52 13.43 17.76
CA ASP A 234 -9.62 13.74 18.68
C ASP A 234 -10.95 13.98 17.95
N THR A 235 -10.87 14.56 16.74
CA THR A 235 -12.04 14.78 15.86
C THR A 235 -12.60 13.45 15.33
N LEU A 236 -11.74 12.50 15.00
CA LEU A 236 -12.10 11.21 14.39
C LEU A 236 -12.47 10.14 15.43
N ALA A 237 -11.92 10.19 16.62
CA ALA A 237 -12.09 9.18 17.67
C ALA A 237 -13.55 8.87 18.04
N PRO A 238 -14.48 9.83 18.13
CA PRO A 238 -15.89 9.55 18.43
C PRO A 238 -16.59 8.68 17.36
N TYR A 239 -16.02 8.62 16.16
CA TYR A 239 -16.55 7.85 15.02
C TYR A 239 -15.81 6.51 14.83
N GLY A 240 -14.81 6.21 15.67
CA GLY A 240 -14.01 5.00 15.57
C GLY A 240 -13.09 4.97 14.33
N LEU A 241 -12.76 6.13 13.78
CA LEU A 241 -11.92 6.27 12.59
C LEU A 241 -10.45 6.42 13.00
N PRO A 242 -9.57 5.46 12.69
CA PRO A 242 -8.16 5.53 13.03
C PRO A 242 -7.42 6.58 12.20
N LEU A 243 -6.36 7.13 12.79
CA LEU A 243 -5.44 8.07 12.15
C LEU A 243 -4.04 7.48 12.03
N ILE A 244 -3.50 7.49 10.82
CA ILE A 244 -2.13 7.10 10.48
C ILE A 244 -1.37 8.38 10.10
N THR A 245 -0.10 8.49 10.50
CA THR A 245 0.76 9.59 10.05
C THR A 245 1.97 9.03 9.32
N ALA A 246 2.20 9.49 8.09
CA ALA A 246 3.39 9.17 7.31
C ALA A 246 4.59 9.95 7.85
N LEU A 247 5.70 9.25 8.05
CA LEU A 247 6.92 9.81 8.65
C LEU A 247 8.13 9.60 7.73
N ALA A 248 8.89 10.67 7.51
CA ALA A 248 10.17 10.59 6.83
C ALA A 248 11.15 9.64 7.55
N PRO A 249 11.95 8.84 6.83
CA PRO A 249 12.77 7.78 7.42
C PRO A 249 14.00 8.34 8.14
N LYS A 250 13.94 8.43 9.46
CA LYS A 250 15.04 8.93 10.32
C LYS A 250 15.82 7.79 10.94
N THR A 251 17.11 8.05 11.19
CA THR A 251 18.02 7.15 11.92
C THR A 251 18.60 7.82 13.18
N SER A 252 18.18 9.06 13.46
CA SER A 252 18.48 9.77 14.71
C SER A 252 17.46 10.89 14.96
N ALA A 253 17.23 11.26 16.22
CA ALA A 253 16.31 12.33 16.58
C ALA A 253 16.76 13.70 16.00
N ALA A 254 18.06 13.94 15.91
CA ALA A 254 18.64 15.19 15.42
C ALA A 254 19.02 15.15 13.93
N GLN A 255 18.47 14.19 13.15
CA GLN A 255 18.77 14.10 11.72
C GLN A 255 18.43 15.41 11.01
N PRO A 256 19.44 16.07 10.36
CA PRO A 256 19.21 17.35 9.70
C PRO A 256 18.53 17.18 8.34
N GLY A 257 17.88 18.25 7.91
CA GLY A 257 17.24 18.36 6.59
C GLY A 257 15.74 18.61 6.69
N THR A 258 15.23 19.41 5.77
CA THR A 258 13.84 19.90 5.76
C THR A 258 12.80 18.74 5.67
N LEU A 259 13.18 17.61 5.06
CA LEU A 259 12.34 16.42 5.02
C LEU A 259 12.16 15.78 6.43
N TYR A 260 13.14 15.93 7.32
CA TYR A 260 13.22 15.20 8.58
C TYR A 260 12.88 16.01 9.82
N GLU A 261 13.21 17.30 9.81
CA GLU A 261 13.24 18.14 11.02
C GLU A 261 11.86 18.39 11.61
N GLY A 262 10.82 18.47 10.79
CA GLY A 262 9.42 18.59 11.21
C GLY A 262 8.80 17.31 11.75
N HIS A 263 9.44 16.15 11.56
CA HIS A 263 8.92 14.86 12.01
C HIS A 263 9.55 14.46 13.35
N ASN A 264 8.93 14.89 14.46
CA ASN A 264 9.26 14.38 15.79
C ASN A 264 8.53 13.04 16.00
N TYR A 265 9.27 11.92 15.94
CA TYR A 265 8.69 10.57 16.05
C TYR A 265 7.94 10.37 17.37
N ALA A 266 8.49 10.84 18.48
CA ALA A 266 7.86 10.68 19.79
C ALA A 266 6.52 11.41 19.90
N SER A 267 6.46 12.69 19.50
CA SER A 267 5.23 13.49 19.52
C SER A 267 4.20 12.95 18.53
N LEU A 268 4.61 12.65 17.28
CA LEU A 268 3.70 12.19 16.23
C LEU A 268 3.15 10.78 16.50
N SER A 269 3.98 9.85 17.00
CA SER A 269 3.50 8.51 17.35
C SER A 269 2.52 8.52 18.54
N THR A 270 2.66 9.48 19.46
CA THR A 270 1.70 9.66 20.56
C THR A 270 0.38 10.24 20.07
N ALA A 271 0.43 11.15 19.11
CA ALA A 271 -0.74 11.81 18.53
C ALA A 271 -1.49 10.94 17.49
N SER A 272 -0.90 9.84 17.01
CA SER A 272 -1.47 8.95 15.98
C SER A 272 -1.89 7.60 16.57
N ASP A 273 -2.76 6.87 15.87
CA ASP A 273 -3.07 5.46 16.19
C ASP A 273 -2.03 4.52 15.60
N ALA A 274 -1.42 4.90 14.47
CA ALA A 274 -0.30 4.20 13.85
C ALA A 274 0.58 5.20 13.08
N VAL A 275 1.80 4.78 12.76
CA VAL A 275 2.70 5.54 11.89
C VAL A 275 3.14 4.70 10.69
N LEU A 276 3.30 5.34 9.54
CA LEU A 276 3.86 4.76 8.34
C LEU A 276 5.28 5.32 8.16
N LEU A 277 6.29 4.48 8.28
CA LEU A 277 7.67 4.88 8.02
C LEU A 277 7.95 4.78 6.51
N MET A 278 8.18 5.90 5.84
CA MET A 278 8.42 5.97 4.38
C MET A 278 9.82 5.45 4.02
N THR A 279 10.11 4.17 4.30
CA THR A 279 11.41 3.53 4.09
C THR A 279 11.61 3.02 2.66
N TYR A 280 11.17 3.77 1.68
CA TYR A 280 11.21 3.47 0.25
C TYR A 280 11.77 4.66 -0.53
N GLU A 281 11.79 4.57 -1.86
CA GLU A 281 12.39 5.57 -2.77
C GLU A 281 13.87 5.86 -2.45
N TRP A 282 14.59 4.83 -2.00
CA TRP A 282 16.00 4.93 -1.69
C TRP A 282 16.81 5.02 -2.98
N GLY A 283 17.46 6.12 -3.17
CA GLY A 283 18.24 6.39 -4.36
C GLY A 283 18.09 7.84 -4.77
N TYR A 284 18.71 8.16 -5.91
CA TYR A 284 18.68 9.50 -6.46
C TYR A 284 18.58 9.43 -7.98
N THR A 285 17.76 10.27 -8.58
CA THR A 285 17.45 10.27 -10.02
C THR A 285 18.71 10.29 -10.91
N TYR A 286 19.75 10.99 -10.48
CA TYR A 286 21.02 11.10 -11.21
C TYR A 286 22.13 10.20 -10.64
N GLY A 287 21.79 9.31 -9.71
CA GLY A 287 22.70 8.33 -9.12
C GLY A 287 22.67 6.98 -9.85
N PRO A 288 23.50 6.02 -9.41
CA PRO A 288 23.41 4.65 -9.91
C PRO A 288 22.06 4.01 -9.51
N PRO A 289 21.57 3.02 -10.29
CA PRO A 289 20.38 2.25 -9.91
C PRO A 289 20.53 1.63 -8.52
N MET A 290 19.55 1.81 -7.66
CA MET A 290 19.53 1.28 -6.30
C MET A 290 18.22 0.54 -6.03
N ALA A 291 18.21 -0.29 -5.00
CA ALA A 291 16.96 -0.91 -4.51
C ALA A 291 16.03 0.19 -3.97
N VAL A 292 14.73 0.09 -4.28
CA VAL A 292 13.72 1.04 -3.79
C VAL A 292 13.67 1.08 -2.26
N ALA A 293 13.77 -0.08 -1.59
CA ALA A 293 13.74 -0.23 -0.15
C ALA A 293 14.83 -1.23 0.30
N PRO A 294 16.12 -0.83 0.34
CA PRO A 294 17.19 -1.74 0.73
C PRO A 294 17.05 -2.11 2.21
N VAL A 295 16.96 -3.42 2.49
CA VAL A 295 16.64 -3.95 3.82
C VAL A 295 17.54 -3.43 4.94
N GLY A 296 18.81 -3.16 4.66
CA GLY A 296 19.75 -2.60 5.64
C GLY A 296 19.41 -1.14 6.04
N ALA A 297 18.90 -0.33 5.09
CA ALA A 297 18.42 1.02 5.38
C ALA A 297 17.10 0.99 6.14
N VAL A 298 16.14 0.16 5.69
CA VAL A 298 14.85 -0.05 6.38
C VAL A 298 15.10 -0.46 7.84
N ARG A 299 15.97 -1.45 8.07
CA ARG A 299 16.30 -1.92 9.42
C ARG A 299 16.77 -0.79 10.34
N ARG A 300 17.72 0.04 9.88
CA ARG A 300 18.23 1.17 10.69
C ARG A 300 17.15 2.18 11.08
N VAL A 301 16.13 2.37 10.23
CA VAL A 301 15.01 3.27 10.55
C VAL A 301 14.06 2.62 11.56
N VAL A 302 13.78 1.33 11.40
CA VAL A 302 12.87 0.58 12.30
C VAL A 302 13.48 0.35 13.68
N GLU A 303 14.81 0.26 13.78
CA GLU A 303 15.53 0.08 15.05
C GLU A 303 15.77 1.41 15.80
N PHE A 304 15.55 2.57 15.16
CA PHE A 304 15.57 3.89 15.79
C PHE A 304 14.26 4.22 16.48
#